data_ecbd2a764d8663550b514755e5ee5563
#
_entry.id   ecbd2a764d8663550b514755e5ee5563
#
_cell.length_a   1.000
_cell.length_b   1.000
_cell.length_c   1.000
_cell.angle_alpha   90.00
_cell.angle_beta   90.00
_cell.angle_gamma   90.00
#
_symmetry.space_group_name_H-M   'P 1'
#
loop_
_entity.id
_entity.type
_entity.pdbx_description
1 polymer ?
#
loop_
_entity_poly.entity_id
_entity_poly.type
_entity_poly.pdbx_seq_one_letter_code
_entity_poly.pdbx_strand_id
1 'polypeptide(L)'
;MRKKRTQTTKAKIVAAAWKLFYEQGYEDTTVDDIVYESGTSKGSFYHYFSGKDALLSSLSYLFDEKYEELTDSLNPEMTATDKLLYLNYELFRLIENTISLELLSRLL
;
A
#
# COMPACT_ATOMS: atom_id res chain seq x y z
N MET A 1 -2.41 -17.71 17.49
CA MET A 1 -1.73 -17.43 16.21
C MET A 1 -2.73 -16.82 15.24
N ARG A 2 -2.32 -15.78 14.56
CA ARG A 2 -3.19 -15.10 13.61
C ARG A 2 -3.28 -15.87 12.29
N LYS A 3 -4.50 -16.03 11.78
CA LYS A 3 -4.72 -16.64 10.48
C LYS A 3 -4.31 -15.66 9.38
N LYS A 4 -3.63 -16.17 8.35
CA LYS A 4 -3.22 -15.34 7.22
C LYS A 4 -4.45 -14.77 6.52
N ARG A 5 -4.43 -13.46 6.28
CA ARG A 5 -5.52 -12.76 5.61
C ARG A 5 -5.48 -13.02 4.09
N THR A 6 -6.62 -13.33 3.51
CA THR A 6 -6.77 -13.43 2.07
C THR A 6 -6.91 -12.02 1.51
N GLN A 7 -6.10 -11.67 0.52
CA GLN A 7 -6.20 -10.36 -0.11
C GLN A 7 -7.47 -10.24 -0.95
N THR A 8 -8.16 -9.13 -0.80
CA THR A 8 -9.30 -8.79 -1.64
C THR A 8 -8.82 -8.35 -3.03
N THR A 9 -9.73 -8.31 -3.99
CA THR A 9 -9.42 -7.80 -5.33
C THR A 9 -8.90 -6.36 -5.25
N LYS A 10 -9.55 -5.53 -4.45
CA LYS A 10 -9.11 -4.15 -4.26
C LYS A 10 -7.68 -4.08 -3.72
N ALA A 11 -7.38 -4.90 -2.70
CA ALA A 11 -6.05 -4.93 -2.11
C ALA A 11 -4.98 -5.37 -3.12
N LYS A 12 -5.30 -6.34 -3.97
CA LYS A 12 -4.39 -6.79 -5.02
C LYS A 12 -4.07 -5.67 -6.01
N ILE A 13 -5.10 -4.92 -6.40
CA ILE A 13 -4.92 -3.79 -7.32
C ILE A 13 -4.05 -2.70 -6.68
N VAL A 14 -4.33 -2.34 -5.43
CA VAL A 14 -3.56 -1.32 -4.72
C VAL A 14 -2.10 -1.74 -4.59
N ALA A 15 -1.85 -2.96 -4.15
CA ALA A 15 -0.49 -3.46 -3.97
C ALA A 15 0.28 -3.49 -5.29
N ALA A 16 -0.36 -3.96 -6.37
CA ALA A 16 0.28 -4.01 -7.69
C ALA A 16 0.61 -2.61 -8.20
N ALA A 17 -0.32 -1.67 -8.02
CA ALA A 17 -0.15 -0.30 -8.47
C ALA A 17 1.05 0.36 -7.78
N TRP A 18 1.12 0.27 -6.45
CA TRP A 18 2.21 0.91 -5.71
C TRP A 18 3.55 0.25 -5.96
N LYS A 19 3.56 -1.07 -6.18
CA LYS A 19 4.77 -1.78 -6.58
C LYS A 19 5.31 -1.23 -7.90
N LEU A 20 4.43 -1.07 -8.90
CA LEU A 20 4.84 -0.55 -10.21
C LEU A 20 5.22 0.91 -10.16
N PHE A 21 4.52 1.71 -9.36
CA PHE A 21 4.86 3.12 -9.18
C PHE A 21 6.28 3.25 -8.63
N TYR A 22 6.66 2.37 -7.72
CA TYR A 22 7.99 2.36 -7.15
C TYR A 22 9.04 1.86 -8.15
N GLU A 23 8.75 0.77 -8.87
CA GLU A 23 9.72 0.13 -9.76
C GLU A 23 9.97 0.91 -11.05
N GLN A 24 8.91 1.43 -11.65
CA GLN A 24 9.02 2.06 -12.96
C GLN A 24 8.53 3.52 -13.01
N GLY A 25 8.03 4.02 -11.90
CA GLY A 25 7.53 5.39 -11.82
C GLY A 25 6.07 5.52 -12.13
N TYR A 26 5.43 6.53 -11.55
CA TYR A 26 4.00 6.77 -11.70
C TYR A 26 3.63 7.04 -13.16
N GLU A 27 4.39 7.92 -13.82
CA GLU A 27 4.07 8.33 -15.19
C GLU A 27 4.17 7.17 -16.18
N ASP A 28 5.10 6.25 -15.94
CA ASP A 28 5.35 5.13 -16.84
C ASP A 28 4.51 3.89 -16.51
N THR A 29 3.60 4.00 -15.54
CA THR A 29 2.72 2.90 -15.16
C THR A 29 1.34 3.14 -15.75
N THR A 30 0.82 2.17 -16.49
CA THR A 30 -0.52 2.24 -17.08
C THR A 30 -1.50 1.38 -16.29
N VAL A 31 -2.80 1.61 -16.51
CA VAL A 31 -3.84 0.76 -15.95
C VAL A 31 -3.66 -0.69 -16.41
N ASP A 32 -3.30 -0.89 -17.68
CA ASP A 32 -3.07 -2.23 -18.20
C ASP A 32 -1.93 -2.95 -17.48
N ASP A 33 -0.86 -2.23 -17.14
CA ASP A 33 0.25 -2.78 -16.34
C ASP A 33 -0.24 -3.24 -14.97
N ILE A 34 -1.07 -2.42 -14.34
CA ILE A 34 -1.59 -2.73 -13.00
C ILE A 34 -2.51 -3.95 -13.05
N VAL A 35 -3.37 -4.02 -14.04
CA VAL A 35 -4.29 -5.16 -14.22
C VAL A 35 -3.48 -6.45 -14.40
N TYR A 36 -2.45 -6.39 -15.24
CA TYR A 36 -1.59 -7.55 -15.48
C TYR A 36 -0.87 -7.98 -14.21
N GLU A 37 -0.24 -7.03 -13.50
CA GLU A 37 0.54 -7.33 -12.30
C GLU A 37 -0.34 -7.87 -11.16
N SER A 38 -1.55 -7.34 -11.03
CA SER A 38 -2.47 -7.76 -9.97
C SER A 38 -3.18 -9.08 -10.25
N GLY A 39 -3.16 -9.54 -11.50
CA GLY A 39 -3.89 -10.73 -11.89
C GLY A 39 -5.39 -10.54 -11.86
N THR A 40 -5.85 -9.30 -12.01
CA THR A 40 -7.28 -8.98 -12.03
C THR A 40 -7.71 -8.59 -13.44
N SER A 41 -8.95 -8.13 -13.58
CA SER A 41 -9.47 -7.68 -14.86
C SER A 41 -9.58 -6.17 -14.91
N LYS A 42 -9.63 -5.63 -16.12
CA LYS A 42 -9.82 -4.19 -16.32
C LYS A 42 -11.17 -3.74 -15.75
N GLY A 43 -12.18 -4.58 -15.86
CA GLY A 43 -13.49 -4.31 -15.27
C GLY A 43 -13.41 -4.19 -13.75
N SER A 44 -12.64 -5.09 -13.11
CA SER A 44 -12.45 -5.01 -11.66
C SER A 44 -11.73 -3.73 -11.28
N PHE A 45 -10.71 -3.34 -12.04
CA PHE A 45 -10.01 -2.08 -11.77
C PHE A 45 -10.98 -0.90 -11.78
N TYR A 46 -11.75 -0.76 -12.86
CA TYR A 46 -12.66 0.38 -12.99
C TYR A 46 -13.88 0.30 -12.08
N HIS A 47 -14.12 -0.86 -11.49
CA HIS A 47 -15.13 -0.98 -10.43
C HIS A 47 -14.70 -0.22 -9.17
N TYR A 48 -13.42 -0.24 -8.86
CA TYR A 48 -12.90 0.38 -7.63
C TYR A 48 -12.29 1.76 -7.84
N PHE A 49 -11.71 2.01 -9.00
CA PHE A 49 -10.96 3.24 -9.27
C PHE A 49 -11.31 3.79 -10.64
N SER A 50 -11.50 5.11 -10.72
CA SER A 50 -11.80 5.77 -11.98
C SER A 50 -10.60 5.85 -12.93
N GLY A 51 -9.41 5.67 -12.41
CA GLY A 51 -8.18 5.72 -13.18
C GLY A 51 -6.98 5.64 -12.27
N LYS A 52 -5.80 5.74 -12.86
CA LYS A 52 -4.55 5.67 -12.15
C LYS A 52 -4.42 6.75 -11.06
N ASP A 53 -4.92 7.96 -11.35
CA ASP A 53 -4.85 9.07 -10.40
C ASP A 53 -5.63 8.79 -9.11
N ALA A 54 -6.72 8.04 -9.22
CA ALA A 54 -7.51 7.69 -8.04
C ALA A 54 -6.73 6.81 -7.07
N LEU A 55 -5.72 6.09 -7.56
CA LEU A 55 -4.88 5.24 -6.71
C LEU A 55 -3.99 6.03 -5.77
N LEU A 56 -3.70 7.28 -6.07
CA LEU A 56 -2.88 8.11 -5.18
C LEU A 56 -3.52 8.28 -3.81
N SER A 57 -4.86 8.32 -3.76
CA SER A 57 -5.57 8.42 -2.49
C SER A 57 -5.60 7.09 -1.72
N SER A 58 -5.18 5.99 -2.35
CA SER A 58 -5.19 4.67 -1.72
C SER A 58 -3.99 4.44 -0.79
N LEU A 59 -3.09 5.41 -0.66
CA LEU A 59 -1.94 5.28 0.22
C LEU A 59 -2.37 5.00 1.66
N SER A 60 -3.45 5.63 2.11
CA SER A 60 -3.97 5.40 3.45
C SER A 60 -4.43 3.95 3.63
N TYR A 61 -5.03 3.36 2.61
CA TYR A 61 -5.44 1.96 2.65
C TYR A 61 -4.23 1.04 2.84
N LEU A 62 -3.15 1.30 2.12
CA LEU A 62 -1.92 0.52 2.24
C LEU A 62 -1.33 0.64 3.64
N PHE A 63 -1.33 1.86 4.20
CA PHE A 63 -0.84 2.09 5.55
C PHE A 63 -1.72 1.41 6.59
N ASP A 64 -3.02 1.40 6.39
CA ASP A 64 -3.95 0.74 7.32
C ASP A 64 -3.68 -0.75 7.40
N GLU A 65 -3.43 -1.41 6.27
CA GLU A 65 -3.07 -2.82 6.25
C GLU A 65 -1.77 -3.09 6.98
N LYS A 66 -0.75 -2.26 6.70
CA LYS A 66 0.55 -2.40 7.36
C LYS A 66 0.45 -2.14 8.85
N TYR A 67 -0.34 -1.14 9.25
CA TYR A 67 -0.57 -0.83 10.65
C TYR A 67 -1.19 -2.02 11.36
N GLU A 68 -2.16 -2.68 10.75
CA GLU A 68 -2.82 -3.83 11.33
C GLU A 68 -1.85 -4.99 11.53
N GLU A 69 -0.99 -5.27 10.54
CA GLU A 69 0.06 -6.28 10.67
C GLU A 69 1.01 -5.96 11.82
N LEU A 70 1.44 -4.73 11.91
CA LEU A 70 2.38 -4.29 12.94
C LEU A 70 1.77 -4.37 14.33
N THR A 71 0.49 -4.02 14.44
CA THR A 71 -0.23 -4.09 15.72
C THR A 71 -0.25 -5.51 16.26
N ASP A 72 -0.43 -6.49 15.39
CA ASP A 72 -0.46 -7.90 15.80
C ASP A 72 0.90 -8.40 16.28
N SER A 73 1.98 -7.77 15.85
CA SER A 73 3.33 -8.18 16.23
C SER A 73 3.88 -7.41 17.44
N LEU A 74 3.11 -6.48 18.00
CA LEU A 74 3.57 -5.72 19.15
C LEU A 74 3.59 -6.57 20.42
N ASN A 75 4.64 -6.35 21.22
CA ASN A 75 4.76 -6.98 22.53
C ASN A 75 3.73 -6.34 23.48
N PRO A 76 2.87 -7.14 24.13
CA PRO A 76 1.87 -6.59 25.07
C PRO A 76 2.46 -5.79 26.23
N GLU A 77 3.74 -6.04 26.55
CA GLU A 77 4.41 -5.34 27.65
C GLU A 77 4.99 -3.99 27.25
N MET A 78 4.95 -3.65 25.96
CA MET A 78 5.42 -2.34 25.51
C MET A 78 4.51 -1.25 26.03
N THR A 79 5.12 -0.12 26.41
CA THR A 79 4.34 1.05 26.81
C THR A 79 3.65 1.66 25.59
N ALA A 80 2.65 2.51 25.83
CA ALA A 80 1.97 3.19 24.72
C ALA A 80 2.94 4.01 23.88
N THR A 81 3.91 4.67 24.54
CA THR A 81 4.94 5.43 23.84
C THR A 81 5.82 4.54 22.99
N ASP A 82 6.24 3.39 23.51
CA ASP A 82 7.07 2.45 22.75
C ASP A 82 6.33 1.91 21.54
N LYS A 83 5.05 1.60 21.69
CA LYS A 83 4.22 1.13 20.58
C LYS A 83 4.13 2.18 19.48
N LEU A 84 3.91 3.42 19.87
CA LEU A 84 3.81 4.52 18.91
C LEU A 84 5.12 4.74 18.16
N LEU A 85 6.23 4.72 18.87
CA LEU A 85 7.55 4.87 18.24
C LEU A 85 7.85 3.73 17.29
N TYR A 86 7.52 2.51 17.68
CA TYR A 86 7.74 1.35 16.83
C TYR A 86 6.91 1.44 15.54
N LEU A 87 5.62 1.80 15.67
CA LEU A 87 4.75 1.92 14.50
C LEU A 87 5.21 3.04 13.57
N ASN A 88 5.62 4.17 14.12
CA ASN A 88 6.14 5.27 13.31
C ASN A 88 7.41 4.86 12.55
N TYR A 89 8.31 4.14 13.23
CA TYR A 89 9.54 3.68 12.60
C TYR A 89 9.23 2.72 11.45
N GLU A 90 8.34 1.77 11.67
CA GLU A 90 8.00 0.78 10.64
C GLU A 90 7.25 1.40 9.46
N LEU A 91 6.36 2.36 9.73
CA LEU A 91 5.67 3.08 8.68
C LEU A 91 6.63 3.94 7.86
N PHE A 92 7.61 4.55 8.53
CA PHE A 92 8.64 5.32 7.85
C PHE A 92 9.48 4.43 6.93
N ARG A 93 9.83 3.23 7.40
CA ARG A 93 10.53 2.26 6.57
C ARG A 93 9.71 1.84 5.35
N LEU A 94 8.39 1.70 5.53
CA LEU A 94 7.50 1.38 4.41
C LEU A 94 7.55 2.49 3.36
N ILE A 95 7.54 3.74 3.78
CA ILE A 95 7.65 4.87 2.86
C ILE A 95 8.98 4.81 2.10
N GLU A 96 10.07 4.60 2.81
CA GLU A 96 11.40 4.55 2.19
C GLU A 96 11.52 3.43 1.17
N ASN A 97 10.92 2.28 1.45
CA ASN A 97 11.09 1.08 0.63
C ASN A 97 10.04 0.93 -0.47
N THR A 98 8.91 1.63 -0.35
CA THR A 98 7.77 1.44 -1.25
C THR A 98 7.50 2.65 -2.13
N ILE A 99 7.81 3.85 -1.65
CA ILE A 99 7.42 5.09 -2.30
C ILE A 99 8.66 5.94 -2.56
N SER A 100 8.86 6.35 -3.83
CA SER A 100 9.96 7.25 -4.17
C SER A 100 9.63 8.67 -3.69
N LEU A 101 10.68 9.47 -3.50
CA LEU A 101 10.53 10.88 -3.14
C LEU A 101 9.70 11.64 -4.17
N GLU A 102 9.89 11.32 -5.44
CA GLU A 102 9.13 11.93 -6.52
C GLU A 102 7.65 11.67 -6.36
N LEU A 103 7.30 10.40 -6.12
CA LEU A 103 5.90 10.03 -5.94
C LEU A 103 5.31 10.66 -4.69
N LEU A 104 6.08 10.69 -3.61
CA LEU A 104 5.64 11.31 -2.36
C LEU A 104 5.35 12.80 -2.55
N SER A 105 6.17 13.50 -3.33
CA SER A 105 5.94 14.92 -3.59
C SER A 105 4.65 15.17 -4.36
N ARG A 106 4.20 14.22 -5.17
CA ARG A 106 2.93 14.32 -5.87
C ARG A 106 1.73 14.19 -4.94
N LEU A 107 1.92 13.52 -3.80
CA LEU A 107 0.86 13.35 -2.81
C LEU A 107 0.68 14.57 -1.93
N LEU A 108 1.69 15.39 -1.84
CA LEU A 108 1.66 16.62 -1.04
C LEU A 108 1.15 17.79 -1.88
#